data_50207186b5a3ef941b91618b8c7f9971
#
_entry.id   50207186b5a3ef941b91618b8c7f9971
#
_cell.length_a   1.000
_cell.length_b   1.000
_cell.length_c   1.000
_cell.angle_alpha   90.00
_cell.angle_beta   90.00
_cell.angle_gamma   90.00
#
_symmetry.space_group_name_H-M   'P 1'
#
loop_
_entity.id
_entity.type
_entity.pdbx_description
1 polymer ?
#
loop_
_entity_poly.entity_id
_entity_poly.type
_entity_poly.pdbx_seq_one_letter_code
_entity_poly.pdbx_strand_id
1 'polypeptide(L)'
;MTSTASIVDIRRADDRAATKIAWLDSKHSFSFGGHYEPENTHHGLLLVNNDDIVKPGTGFDTHPHRDMEIVTWVLRGSLVHQDSTGHSGVIYPGLAQRMSAGRGIMHSEKNDSWTLTGEQSHPAVDSSGKRLIAEPVHFVQMWVVPDEAGVTPGYQQLEIDDELLRGNLVTIASGMPEHRDAAAIGIRNRYAALHGARLQPGQSVELPEAPYLHLFVPRGEVVLEDAGPLLEGDAVRFTASGGQRVTATGPAEILVWEMHAGLAAA
;
A
#
# COMPACT_ATOMS: atom_id res chain seq x y z
N MET A 1 -9.66 30.72 -13.36
CA MET A 1 -9.01 29.52 -12.88
C MET A 1 -8.00 29.96 -11.83
N THR A 2 -8.27 29.74 -10.56
CA THR A 2 -7.30 30.01 -9.49
C THR A 2 -6.22 28.94 -9.58
N SER A 3 -5.00 29.35 -9.92
CA SER A 3 -3.82 28.47 -9.86
C SER A 3 -3.69 27.97 -8.41
N THR A 4 -3.87 26.69 -8.19
CA THR A 4 -3.56 26.08 -6.90
C THR A 4 -2.04 26.17 -6.73
N ALA A 5 -1.59 26.74 -5.62
CA ALA A 5 -0.16 26.82 -5.32
C ALA A 5 0.41 25.39 -5.17
N SER A 6 1.59 25.18 -5.75
CA SER A 6 2.32 23.93 -5.56
C SER A 6 2.73 23.77 -4.09
N ILE A 7 2.38 22.64 -3.47
CA ILE A 7 2.67 22.35 -2.07
C ILE A 7 3.38 20.99 -2.00
N VAL A 8 4.48 20.95 -1.25
CA VAL A 8 5.20 19.74 -0.87
C VAL A 8 5.21 19.67 0.66
N ASP A 9 4.50 18.70 1.22
CA ASP A 9 4.32 18.51 2.66
C ASP A 9 4.96 17.19 3.09
N ILE A 10 6.09 17.26 3.81
CA ILE A 10 6.84 16.11 4.30
C ILE A 10 6.28 15.69 5.66
N ARG A 11 5.90 14.43 5.77
CA ARG A 11 5.43 13.78 6.99
C ARG A 11 6.47 12.77 7.45
N ARG A 12 7.15 13.07 8.56
CA ARG A 12 8.20 12.19 9.10
C ARG A 12 7.59 10.95 9.76
N ALA A 13 8.31 9.85 9.71
CA ALA A 13 7.90 8.57 10.29
C ALA A 13 7.53 8.68 11.77
N ASP A 14 8.24 9.52 12.54
CA ASP A 14 8.03 9.70 13.97
C ASP A 14 6.85 10.63 14.30
N ASP A 15 6.40 11.44 13.34
CA ASP A 15 5.23 12.32 13.48
C ASP A 15 3.91 11.60 13.17
N ARG A 16 3.97 10.39 12.62
CA ARG A 16 2.78 9.61 12.27
C ARG A 16 2.12 9.06 13.53
N ALA A 17 0.79 9.14 13.60
CA ALA A 17 0.02 8.49 14.65
C ALA A 17 0.30 6.98 14.65
N ALA A 18 0.32 6.36 15.83
CA ALA A 18 0.61 4.94 15.97
C ALA A 18 -0.40 4.21 16.84
N THR A 19 -0.73 2.98 16.44
CA THR A 19 -1.47 2.00 17.26
C THR A 19 -0.51 0.88 17.63
N LYS A 20 -0.25 0.73 18.93
CA LYS A 20 0.62 -0.34 19.43
C LYS A 20 -0.13 -1.17 20.46
N ILE A 21 -0.42 -2.42 20.11
CA ILE A 21 -1.08 -3.40 20.96
C ILE A 21 -0.27 -4.70 21.02
N ALA A 22 -0.78 -5.72 21.69
CA ALA A 22 -0.02 -6.95 21.94
C ALA A 22 0.50 -7.64 20.65
N TRP A 23 -0.23 -7.53 19.56
CA TRP A 23 0.05 -8.25 18.30
C TRP A 23 0.28 -7.35 17.08
N LEU A 24 -0.03 -6.05 17.17
CA LEU A 24 0.06 -5.08 16.08
C LEU A 24 0.91 -3.89 16.49
N ASP A 25 1.84 -3.50 15.62
CA ASP A 25 2.52 -2.19 15.62
C ASP A 25 2.18 -1.54 14.28
N SER A 26 1.39 -0.46 14.31
CA SER A 26 0.86 0.20 13.11
C SER A 26 1.13 1.69 13.17
N LYS A 27 1.63 2.26 12.08
CA LYS A 27 1.78 3.71 11.89
C LYS A 27 0.82 4.20 10.81
N HIS A 28 0.11 5.30 11.10
CA HIS A 28 -0.96 5.83 10.25
C HIS A 28 -0.55 7.13 9.58
N SER A 29 -0.68 7.23 8.25
CA SER A 29 -0.47 8.49 7.52
C SER A 29 -1.65 9.45 7.66
N PHE A 30 -2.84 8.92 7.95
CA PHE A 30 -4.09 9.68 8.10
C PHE A 30 -4.81 9.28 9.37
N SER A 31 -5.88 9.99 9.70
CA SER A 31 -6.80 9.63 10.79
C SER A 31 -7.29 8.20 10.62
N PHE A 32 -7.08 7.35 11.63
CA PHE A 32 -7.46 5.95 11.60
C PHE A 32 -7.71 5.40 13.01
N GLY A 33 -8.74 4.56 13.15
CA GLY A 33 -9.09 3.92 14.43
C GLY A 33 -9.39 4.96 15.51
N GLY A 34 -8.60 4.93 16.60
CA GLY A 34 -8.73 5.87 17.72
C GLY A 34 -8.03 7.22 17.51
N HIS A 35 -7.32 7.43 16.41
CA HIS A 35 -6.61 8.66 16.09
C HIS A 35 -7.42 9.48 15.10
N TYR A 36 -7.82 10.68 15.51
CA TYR A 36 -8.62 11.57 14.67
C TYR A 36 -8.08 13.00 14.69
N GLU A 37 -7.67 13.47 13.50
CA GLU A 37 -7.27 14.83 13.20
C GLU A 37 -8.12 15.31 12.02
N PRO A 38 -9.00 16.29 12.21
CA PRO A 38 -9.92 16.77 11.16
C PRO A 38 -9.22 17.19 9.86
N GLU A 39 -8.03 17.80 9.98
CA GLU A 39 -7.23 18.28 8.84
C GLU A 39 -6.32 17.19 8.25
N ASN A 40 -6.38 15.95 8.74
CA ASN A 40 -5.54 14.84 8.33
C ASN A 40 -6.33 13.55 8.10
N THR A 41 -7.42 13.64 7.34
CA THR A 41 -8.31 12.49 7.06
C THR A 41 -7.99 11.81 5.73
N HIS A 42 -7.33 12.50 4.81
CA HIS A 42 -7.03 12.00 3.45
C HIS A 42 -6.04 12.91 2.72
N HIS A 43 -5.57 12.42 1.55
CA HIS A 43 -4.90 13.24 0.55
C HIS A 43 -5.36 12.80 -0.85
N GLY A 44 -5.95 13.72 -1.63
CA GLY A 44 -6.61 13.34 -2.88
C GLY A 44 -7.72 12.31 -2.63
N LEU A 45 -7.56 11.12 -3.19
CA LEU A 45 -8.50 9.98 -3.04
C LEU A 45 -8.00 8.94 -2.01
N LEU A 46 -6.80 9.10 -1.48
CA LEU A 46 -6.19 8.16 -0.53
C LEU A 46 -6.65 8.48 0.89
N LEU A 47 -7.31 7.51 1.52
CA LEU A 47 -7.85 7.61 2.89
C LEU A 47 -6.98 6.92 3.93
N VAL A 48 -6.31 5.84 3.55
CA VAL A 48 -5.49 5.04 4.43
C VAL A 48 -4.16 4.73 3.76
N ASN A 49 -3.08 4.89 4.52
CA ASN A 49 -1.77 4.37 4.24
C ASN A 49 -1.15 3.97 5.58
N ASN A 50 -1.48 2.76 6.00
CA ASN A 50 -1.00 2.17 7.24
C ASN A 50 0.20 1.28 6.97
N ASP A 51 1.17 1.39 7.84
CA ASP A 51 2.41 0.63 7.85
C ASP A 51 2.35 -0.31 9.06
N ASP A 52 2.06 -1.59 8.79
CA ASP A 52 1.61 -2.56 9.78
C ASP A 52 2.62 -3.69 9.97
N ILE A 53 2.98 -3.95 11.23
CA ILE A 53 3.75 -5.12 11.64
C ILE A 53 2.87 -6.01 12.52
N VAL A 54 2.56 -7.20 12.02
CA VAL A 54 1.68 -8.17 12.70
C VAL A 54 2.48 -9.38 13.15
N LYS A 55 2.36 -9.74 14.45
CA LYS A 55 3.05 -10.89 15.02
C LYS A 55 2.54 -12.21 14.46
N PRO A 56 3.40 -13.24 14.45
CA PRO A 56 3.01 -14.59 14.01
C PRO A 56 1.81 -15.15 14.81
N GLY A 57 0.92 -15.86 14.12
CA GLY A 57 -0.25 -16.49 14.70
C GLY A 57 -1.36 -15.51 15.08
N THR A 58 -1.27 -14.26 14.64
CA THR A 58 -2.23 -13.20 14.93
C THR A 58 -2.64 -12.46 13.67
N GLY A 59 -3.51 -11.49 13.80
CA GLY A 59 -3.95 -10.64 12.69
C GLY A 59 -5.35 -10.10 12.89
N PHE A 60 -5.88 -9.51 11.84
CA PHE A 60 -7.21 -8.92 11.83
C PHE A 60 -8.25 -10.01 11.66
N ASP A 61 -9.14 -10.15 12.67
CA ASP A 61 -10.28 -11.04 12.60
C ASP A 61 -11.26 -10.58 11.51
N THR A 62 -12.21 -11.45 11.16
CA THR A 62 -13.21 -11.16 10.15
C THR A 62 -13.96 -9.87 10.46
N HIS A 63 -13.87 -8.90 9.55
CA HIS A 63 -14.46 -7.57 9.66
C HIS A 63 -15.00 -7.10 8.30
N PRO A 64 -15.97 -6.15 8.29
CA PRO A 64 -16.63 -5.69 7.07
C PRO A 64 -15.90 -4.51 6.43
N HIS A 65 -16.00 -4.46 5.09
CA HIS A 65 -15.72 -3.26 4.29
C HIS A 65 -16.84 -3.03 3.27
N ARG A 66 -17.01 -1.79 2.87
CA ARG A 66 -17.94 -1.36 1.84
C ARG A 66 -17.39 -0.16 1.08
N ASP A 67 -17.62 -0.13 -0.25
CA ASP A 67 -17.27 0.97 -1.15
C ASP A 67 -15.83 1.48 -0.91
N MET A 68 -14.87 0.53 -0.98
CA MET A 68 -13.45 0.79 -0.80
C MET A 68 -12.63 -0.12 -1.70
N GLU A 69 -11.58 0.44 -2.30
CA GLU A 69 -10.51 -0.31 -2.96
C GLU A 69 -9.36 -0.44 -1.97
N ILE A 70 -9.03 -1.64 -1.56
CA ILE A 70 -8.00 -1.94 -0.57
C ILE A 70 -6.85 -2.64 -1.28
N VAL A 71 -5.67 -2.01 -1.28
CA VAL A 71 -4.43 -2.57 -1.80
C VAL A 71 -3.52 -2.93 -0.65
N THR A 72 -3.06 -4.18 -0.60
CA THR A 72 -2.12 -4.66 0.40
C THR A 72 -0.78 -4.94 -0.27
N TRP A 73 0.29 -4.35 0.26
CA TRP A 73 1.65 -4.49 -0.23
C TRP A 73 2.55 -5.03 0.87
N VAL A 74 2.92 -6.31 0.76
CA VAL A 74 3.78 -6.99 1.74
C VAL A 74 5.25 -6.65 1.48
N LEU A 75 5.92 -6.21 2.55
CA LEU A 75 7.33 -5.89 2.55
C LEU A 75 8.17 -7.09 3.01
N ARG A 76 7.73 -7.79 4.05
CA ARG A 76 8.40 -8.97 4.62
C ARG A 76 7.39 -9.94 5.21
N GLY A 77 7.71 -11.23 5.16
CA GLY A 77 6.84 -12.29 5.64
C GLY A 77 5.69 -12.58 4.68
N SER A 78 4.60 -13.10 5.19
CA SER A 78 3.40 -13.37 4.39
C SER A 78 2.12 -13.12 5.19
N LEU A 79 1.09 -12.67 4.49
CA LEU A 79 -0.24 -12.38 5.03
C LEU A 79 -1.27 -13.27 4.35
N VAL A 80 -2.09 -13.96 5.14
CA VAL A 80 -3.19 -14.78 4.63
C VAL A 80 -4.45 -13.93 4.58
N HIS A 81 -5.02 -13.81 3.38
CA HIS A 81 -6.31 -13.18 3.13
C HIS A 81 -7.39 -14.25 2.93
N GLN A 82 -8.55 -14.07 3.56
CA GLN A 82 -9.75 -14.85 3.32
C GLN A 82 -10.97 -13.93 3.30
N ASP A 83 -11.88 -14.10 2.34
CA ASP A 83 -13.06 -13.27 2.23
C ASP A 83 -14.37 -14.05 2.02
N SER A 84 -15.49 -13.36 2.24
CA SER A 84 -16.84 -13.92 2.17
C SER A 84 -17.32 -14.23 0.75
N THR A 85 -16.56 -13.89 -0.28
CA THR A 85 -16.84 -14.26 -1.68
C THR A 85 -16.10 -15.53 -2.11
N GLY A 86 -15.30 -16.10 -1.19
CA GLY A 86 -14.63 -17.38 -1.34
C GLY A 86 -13.17 -17.26 -1.82
N HIS A 87 -12.62 -16.06 -1.89
CA HIS A 87 -11.19 -15.92 -2.17
C HIS A 87 -10.39 -16.20 -0.91
N SER A 88 -9.31 -16.95 -1.10
CA SER A 88 -8.35 -17.28 -0.05
C SER A 88 -6.97 -17.33 -0.70
N GLY A 89 -6.00 -16.62 -0.13
CA GLY A 89 -4.66 -16.54 -0.70
C GLY A 89 -3.61 -16.05 0.27
N VAL A 90 -2.35 -16.26 -0.10
CA VAL A 90 -1.18 -15.74 0.62
C VAL A 90 -0.64 -14.56 -0.16
N ILE A 91 -0.45 -13.44 0.52
CA ILE A 91 0.16 -12.23 -0.01
C ILE A 91 1.59 -12.17 0.54
N TYR A 92 2.57 -11.94 -0.34
CA TYR A 92 3.99 -11.92 -0.02
C TYR A 92 4.72 -10.84 -0.83
N PRO A 93 5.99 -10.51 -0.53
CA PRO A 93 6.73 -9.48 -1.24
C PRO A 93 6.77 -9.72 -2.75
N GLY A 94 6.46 -8.68 -3.54
CA GLY A 94 6.41 -8.76 -5.01
C GLY A 94 5.05 -9.19 -5.59
N LEU A 95 4.08 -9.55 -4.75
CA LEU A 95 2.72 -9.83 -5.17
C LEU A 95 1.85 -8.58 -5.03
N ALA A 96 1.40 -8.01 -6.15
CA ALA A 96 0.36 -6.99 -6.15
C ALA A 96 -0.99 -7.63 -5.80
N GLN A 97 -1.71 -7.06 -4.82
CA GLN A 97 -3.00 -7.59 -4.38
C GLN A 97 -4.00 -6.47 -4.11
N ARG A 98 -5.24 -6.67 -4.51
CA ARG A 98 -6.35 -5.77 -4.26
C ARG A 98 -7.62 -6.54 -3.93
N MET A 99 -8.37 -6.01 -2.94
CA MET A 99 -9.76 -6.34 -2.67
C MET A 99 -10.63 -5.12 -2.95
N SER A 100 -11.62 -5.26 -3.84
CA SER A 100 -12.72 -4.29 -4.00
C SER A 100 -13.85 -4.66 -3.05
N ALA A 101 -14.18 -3.80 -2.10
CA ALA A 101 -15.24 -4.08 -1.14
C ALA A 101 -16.65 -3.95 -1.74
N GLY A 102 -16.84 -3.06 -2.71
CA GLY A 102 -18.10 -2.87 -3.42
C GLY A 102 -19.30 -2.76 -2.49
N ARG A 103 -20.40 -3.43 -2.78
CA ARG A 103 -21.62 -3.40 -1.97
C ARG A 103 -21.49 -4.00 -0.56
N GLY A 104 -20.35 -4.57 -0.23
CA GLY A 104 -20.01 -5.13 1.07
C GLY A 104 -19.31 -6.47 0.98
N ILE A 105 -18.25 -6.64 1.75
CA ILE A 105 -17.47 -7.86 1.89
C ILE A 105 -17.03 -8.00 3.35
N MET A 106 -16.92 -9.24 3.81
CA MET A 106 -16.26 -9.59 5.07
C MET A 106 -14.92 -10.22 4.73
N HIS A 107 -13.85 -9.82 5.40
CA HIS A 107 -12.55 -10.47 5.23
C HIS A 107 -11.75 -10.53 6.51
N SER A 108 -10.73 -11.38 6.52
CA SER A 108 -9.72 -11.48 7.56
C SER A 108 -8.33 -11.46 6.94
N GLU A 109 -7.35 -10.95 7.70
CA GLU A 109 -5.95 -10.89 7.32
C GLU A 109 -5.08 -11.37 8.48
N LYS A 110 -4.40 -12.50 8.29
CA LYS A 110 -3.66 -13.19 9.35
C LYS A 110 -2.20 -13.43 8.96
N ASN A 111 -1.32 -13.26 9.93
CA ASN A 111 0.04 -13.77 9.83
C ASN A 111 0.05 -15.26 10.20
N ASP A 112 -0.52 -16.09 9.30
CA ASP A 112 -0.88 -17.44 9.67
C ASP A 112 -1.04 -18.34 8.42
N SER A 113 0.08 -18.76 7.84
CA SER A 113 0.12 -19.51 6.58
C SER A 113 -0.59 -20.88 6.62
N TRP A 114 -0.99 -21.37 7.80
CA TRP A 114 -1.63 -22.68 7.96
C TRP A 114 -3.16 -22.66 7.85
N THR A 115 -3.80 -21.49 7.85
CA THR A 115 -5.27 -21.40 7.81
C THR A 115 -5.88 -21.62 6.42
N LEU A 116 -5.08 -21.61 5.35
CA LEU A 116 -5.56 -21.73 3.97
C LEU A 116 -6.25 -23.06 3.66
N THR A 117 -5.90 -24.15 4.34
CA THR A 117 -6.39 -25.48 3.99
C THR A 117 -7.42 -26.06 4.96
N GLY A 118 -7.68 -25.39 6.08
CA GLY A 118 -8.50 -25.94 7.16
C GLY A 118 -7.89 -27.14 7.88
N GLU A 119 -6.75 -27.63 7.41
CA GLU A 119 -5.95 -28.61 8.10
C GLU A 119 -4.92 -27.89 8.96
N GLN A 120 -4.66 -28.38 10.18
CA GLN A 120 -3.55 -27.89 10.98
C GLN A 120 -2.26 -28.22 10.21
N SER A 121 -1.79 -27.29 9.39
CA SER A 121 -0.52 -27.48 8.72
C SER A 121 0.58 -27.51 9.77
N HIS A 122 1.40 -28.51 9.70
CA HIS A 122 2.64 -28.55 10.46
C HIS A 122 3.43 -27.26 10.19
N PRO A 123 4.14 -26.74 11.20
CA PRO A 123 4.97 -25.57 10.99
C PRO A 123 5.81 -25.79 9.71
N ALA A 124 5.76 -24.79 8.82
CA ALA A 124 6.52 -24.87 7.59
C ALA A 124 7.98 -25.21 7.93
N VAL A 125 8.49 -26.24 7.33
CA VAL A 125 9.89 -26.62 7.42
C VAL A 125 10.54 -26.33 6.08
N ASP A 126 11.79 -25.86 6.10
CA ASP A 126 12.57 -25.70 4.89
C ASP A 126 12.94 -27.08 4.30
N SER A 127 13.59 -27.07 3.14
CA SER A 127 14.04 -28.30 2.47
C SER A 127 15.00 -29.15 3.30
N SER A 128 15.54 -28.63 4.41
CA SER A 128 16.39 -29.37 5.38
C SER A 128 15.60 -29.94 6.56
N GLY A 129 14.28 -29.71 6.64
CA GLY A 129 13.45 -30.13 7.76
C GLY A 129 13.55 -29.19 8.98
N LYS A 130 14.22 -28.04 8.84
CA LYS A 130 14.32 -27.02 9.90
C LYS A 130 13.02 -26.21 9.93
N ARG A 131 12.45 -26.11 11.13
CA ARG A 131 11.26 -25.30 11.38
C ARG A 131 11.52 -23.84 10.96
N LEU A 132 10.77 -23.34 10.01
CA LEU A 132 10.77 -21.91 9.69
C LEU A 132 10.24 -21.19 10.93
N ILE A 133 11.04 -20.29 11.46
CA ILE A 133 10.62 -19.43 12.57
C ILE A 133 9.51 -18.56 12.01
N ALA A 134 8.34 -18.60 12.65
CA ALA A 134 7.26 -17.70 12.30
C ALA A 134 7.73 -16.26 12.56
N GLU A 135 7.88 -15.49 11.49
CA GLU A 135 8.33 -14.09 11.55
C GLU A 135 7.14 -13.13 11.52
N PRO A 136 7.29 -11.93 12.10
CA PRO A 136 6.30 -10.88 11.89
C PRO A 136 6.14 -10.57 10.40
N VAL A 137 4.90 -10.42 9.95
CA VAL A 137 4.63 -9.85 8.63
C VAL A 137 4.67 -8.33 8.73
N HIS A 138 5.32 -7.68 7.75
CA HIS A 138 5.36 -6.24 7.60
C HIS A 138 4.74 -5.89 6.24
N PHE A 139 3.72 -5.05 6.24
CA PHE A 139 3.01 -4.66 5.02
C PHE A 139 2.46 -3.23 5.11
N VAL A 140 2.22 -2.65 3.94
CA VAL A 140 1.52 -1.37 3.81
C VAL A 140 0.11 -1.66 3.30
N GLN A 141 -0.89 -1.21 4.04
CA GLN A 141 -2.29 -1.27 3.61
C GLN A 141 -2.76 0.12 3.19
N MET A 142 -3.29 0.21 1.98
CA MET A 142 -3.69 1.46 1.35
C MET A 142 -5.15 1.38 0.89
N TRP A 143 -5.94 2.42 1.19
CA TRP A 143 -7.35 2.47 0.82
C TRP A 143 -7.63 3.72 -0.01
N VAL A 144 -8.23 3.53 -1.17
CA VAL A 144 -8.76 4.60 -2.01
C VAL A 144 -10.26 4.39 -2.24
N VAL A 145 -11.00 5.49 -2.35
CA VAL A 145 -12.43 5.42 -2.68
C VAL A 145 -12.62 4.93 -4.11
N PRO A 146 -13.63 4.10 -4.41
CA PRO A 146 -14.03 3.83 -5.79
C PRO A 146 -14.74 5.05 -6.39
N ASP A 147 -14.76 5.16 -7.71
CA ASP A 147 -15.56 6.17 -8.43
C ASP A 147 -16.99 5.71 -8.72
N GLU A 148 -17.31 4.48 -8.37
CA GLU A 148 -18.66 3.89 -8.47
C GLU A 148 -18.98 3.10 -7.21
N ALA A 149 -20.05 3.48 -6.50
CA ALA A 149 -20.49 2.80 -5.29
C ALA A 149 -21.32 1.55 -5.58
N GLY A 150 -21.36 0.60 -4.65
CA GLY A 150 -22.25 -0.56 -4.69
C GLY A 150 -21.90 -1.60 -5.75
N VAL A 151 -20.72 -1.54 -6.35
CA VAL A 151 -20.25 -2.54 -7.32
C VAL A 151 -20.13 -3.93 -6.69
N THR A 152 -20.04 -4.97 -7.52
CA THR A 152 -19.78 -6.32 -7.03
C THR A 152 -18.40 -6.39 -6.39
N PRO A 153 -18.28 -6.96 -5.18
CA PRO A 153 -16.98 -7.23 -4.58
C PRO A 153 -16.09 -8.07 -5.49
N GLY A 154 -14.78 -7.88 -5.36
CA GLY A 154 -13.84 -8.61 -6.20
C GLY A 154 -12.45 -8.64 -5.62
N TYR A 155 -11.64 -9.58 -6.12
CA TYR A 155 -10.27 -9.81 -5.71
C TYR A 155 -9.39 -9.93 -6.96
N GLN A 156 -8.17 -9.42 -6.89
CA GLN A 156 -7.18 -9.59 -7.94
C GLN A 156 -5.78 -9.61 -7.35
N GLN A 157 -4.91 -10.46 -7.89
CA GLN A 157 -3.49 -10.49 -7.57
C GLN A 157 -2.66 -10.83 -8.80
N LEU A 158 -1.42 -10.33 -8.83
CA LEU A 158 -0.44 -10.64 -9.85
C LEU A 158 0.97 -10.49 -9.26
N GLU A 159 1.85 -11.45 -9.55
CA GLU A 159 3.26 -11.37 -9.18
C GLU A 159 4.02 -10.47 -10.15
N ILE A 160 4.79 -9.51 -9.61
CA ILE A 160 5.52 -8.49 -10.35
C ILE A 160 6.95 -8.27 -9.81
N ASP A 161 7.49 -9.24 -9.07
CA ASP A 161 8.81 -9.09 -8.44
C ASP A 161 9.91 -8.77 -9.44
N ASP A 162 9.92 -9.44 -10.58
CA ASP A 162 10.91 -9.25 -11.65
C ASP A 162 10.84 -7.85 -12.27
N GLU A 163 9.66 -7.26 -12.41
CA GLU A 163 9.46 -5.91 -12.93
C GLU A 163 10.03 -4.86 -11.98
N LEU A 164 9.81 -5.04 -10.68
CA LEU A 164 10.29 -4.12 -9.64
C LEU A 164 11.82 -4.06 -9.55
N LEU A 165 12.50 -5.17 -9.86
CA LEU A 165 13.97 -5.26 -9.83
C LEU A 165 14.65 -4.49 -10.97
N ARG A 166 13.91 -3.98 -11.95
CA ARG A 166 14.45 -3.17 -13.06
C ARG A 166 14.83 -1.75 -12.67
N GLY A 167 14.43 -1.29 -11.46
CA GLY A 167 14.79 0.03 -10.95
C GLY A 167 14.06 1.19 -11.61
N ASN A 168 12.86 0.96 -12.14
CA ASN A 168 11.94 1.96 -12.69
C ASN A 168 10.60 1.91 -11.96
N LEU A 169 9.78 2.94 -12.11
CA LEU A 169 8.41 2.93 -11.60
C LEU A 169 7.58 1.90 -12.37
N VAL A 170 6.96 0.98 -11.62
CA VAL A 170 6.03 -0.02 -12.12
C VAL A 170 4.63 0.33 -11.65
N THR A 171 3.65 0.35 -12.54
CA THR A 171 2.25 0.55 -12.16
C THR A 171 1.70 -0.72 -11.52
N ILE A 172 1.61 -0.71 -10.19
CA ILE A 172 1.13 -1.84 -9.38
C ILE A 172 -0.39 -2.00 -9.54
N ALA A 173 -1.14 -0.91 -9.31
CA ALA A 173 -2.59 -0.92 -9.37
C ALA A 173 -3.11 0.37 -10.04
N SER A 174 -4.06 0.27 -10.96
CA SER A 174 -4.65 1.46 -11.57
C SER A 174 -6.06 1.22 -12.09
N GLY A 175 -6.90 2.26 -12.00
CA GLY A 175 -8.16 2.34 -12.73
C GLY A 175 -8.11 3.34 -13.89
N MET A 176 -6.98 4.02 -14.07
CA MET A 176 -6.79 5.03 -15.11
C MET A 176 -6.73 4.38 -16.50
N PRO A 177 -7.48 4.90 -17.49
CA PRO A 177 -7.52 4.31 -18.83
C PRO A 177 -6.16 4.20 -19.52
N GLU A 178 -5.26 5.16 -19.29
CA GLU A 178 -3.90 5.20 -19.83
C GLU A 178 -2.99 4.09 -19.29
N HIS A 179 -3.30 3.53 -18.14
CA HIS A 179 -2.53 2.44 -17.53
C HIS A 179 -3.15 1.06 -17.76
N ARG A 180 -4.20 0.94 -18.58
CA ARG A 180 -4.97 -0.31 -18.74
C ARG A 180 -4.11 -1.52 -19.08
N ASP A 181 -3.08 -1.33 -19.92
CA ASP A 181 -2.21 -2.41 -20.39
C ASP A 181 -0.89 -2.49 -19.59
N ALA A 182 -0.61 -1.50 -18.73
CA ALA A 182 0.62 -1.41 -17.95
C ALA A 182 0.44 -1.81 -16.47
N ALA A 183 -0.76 -1.61 -15.93
CA ALA A 183 -1.04 -1.92 -14.52
C ALA A 183 -1.09 -3.43 -14.29
N ALA A 184 -0.42 -3.88 -13.21
CA ALA A 184 -0.46 -5.28 -12.80
C ALA A 184 -1.87 -5.72 -12.39
N ILE A 185 -2.57 -4.88 -11.61
CA ILE A 185 -3.93 -5.12 -11.17
C ILE A 185 -4.81 -3.87 -11.36
N GLY A 186 -6.12 -4.08 -11.54
CA GLY A 186 -7.09 -2.99 -11.68
C GLY A 186 -7.68 -2.56 -10.35
N ILE A 187 -7.95 -1.25 -10.19
CA ILE A 187 -8.81 -0.70 -9.14
C ILE A 187 -10.00 0.03 -9.76
N ARG A 188 -11.09 0.18 -8.99
CA ARG A 188 -12.31 0.84 -9.47
C ARG A 188 -12.33 2.32 -9.18
N ASN A 189 -11.26 2.98 -9.59
CA ASN A 189 -11.17 4.44 -9.60
C ASN A 189 -10.35 4.89 -10.81
N ARG A 190 -11.00 5.53 -11.77
CA ARG A 190 -10.40 6.00 -13.03
C ARG A 190 -9.45 7.19 -12.88
N TYR A 191 -9.28 7.69 -11.68
CA TYR A 191 -8.45 8.86 -11.38
C TYR A 191 -7.28 8.53 -10.46
N ALA A 192 -7.03 7.25 -10.17
CA ALA A 192 -5.98 6.84 -9.25
C ALA A 192 -5.13 5.69 -9.81
N ALA A 193 -3.84 5.79 -9.53
CA ALA A 193 -2.86 4.73 -9.76
C ALA A 193 -1.86 4.64 -8.62
N LEU A 194 -1.46 3.41 -8.27
CA LEU A 194 -0.36 3.12 -7.39
C LEU A 194 0.83 2.64 -8.21
N HIS A 195 1.96 3.30 -8.02
CA HIS A 195 3.25 2.89 -8.60
C HIS A 195 4.20 2.45 -7.49
N GLY A 196 5.15 1.60 -7.83
CA GLY A 196 6.24 1.19 -6.93
C GLY A 196 7.56 1.07 -7.66
N ALA A 197 8.66 1.19 -6.93
CA ALA A 197 9.99 0.90 -7.42
C ALA A 197 10.88 0.34 -6.32
N ARG A 198 11.73 -0.63 -6.66
CA ARG A 198 12.86 -1.06 -5.86
C ARG A 198 14.13 -0.53 -6.50
N LEU A 199 14.84 0.30 -5.76
CA LEU A 199 15.99 1.03 -6.25
C LEU A 199 17.27 0.55 -5.57
N GLN A 200 18.33 0.40 -6.35
CA GLN A 200 19.68 0.21 -5.85
C GLN A 200 20.36 1.57 -5.60
N PRO A 201 21.46 1.62 -4.80
CA PRO A 201 22.17 2.85 -4.55
C PRO A 201 22.51 3.61 -5.84
N GLY A 202 22.15 4.90 -5.91
CA GLY A 202 22.37 5.77 -7.06
C GLY A 202 21.35 5.65 -8.19
N GLN A 203 20.44 4.67 -8.15
CA GLN A 203 19.31 4.64 -9.07
C GLN A 203 18.27 5.70 -8.72
N SER A 204 17.61 6.23 -9.74
CA SER A 204 16.57 7.26 -9.57
C SER A 204 15.40 7.03 -10.50
N VAL A 205 14.25 7.50 -10.06
CA VAL A 205 13.02 7.58 -10.83
C VAL A 205 12.46 9.00 -10.77
N GLU A 206 11.74 9.38 -11.80
CA GLU A 206 10.97 10.62 -11.84
C GLU A 206 9.53 10.34 -11.42
N LEU A 207 8.99 11.17 -10.52
CA LEU A 207 7.60 11.08 -10.09
C LEU A 207 6.66 11.54 -11.20
N PRO A 208 5.46 10.97 -11.33
CA PRO A 208 4.45 11.49 -12.25
C PRO A 208 4.05 12.93 -11.89
N GLU A 209 3.45 13.65 -12.82
CA GLU A 209 2.80 14.92 -12.57
C GLU A 209 1.31 14.73 -12.36
N ALA A 210 0.79 15.15 -11.20
CA ALA A 210 -0.63 15.02 -10.88
C ALA A 210 -1.11 16.11 -9.92
N PRO A 211 -2.41 16.38 -9.86
CA PRO A 211 -2.98 17.27 -8.86
C PRO A 211 -2.68 16.84 -7.41
N TYR A 212 -2.59 15.52 -7.16
CA TYR A 212 -2.25 14.94 -5.86
C TYR A 212 -1.32 13.76 -6.04
N LEU A 213 -0.15 13.78 -5.34
CA LEU A 213 0.71 12.61 -5.19
C LEU A 213 0.93 12.32 -3.71
N HIS A 214 1.06 11.04 -3.40
CA HIS A 214 1.51 10.58 -2.08
C HIS A 214 2.68 9.63 -2.28
N LEU A 215 3.89 10.09 -1.99
CA LEU A 215 5.11 9.28 -1.94
C LEU A 215 5.26 8.73 -0.53
N PHE A 216 5.52 7.44 -0.43
CA PHE A 216 5.84 6.74 0.81
C PHE A 216 7.13 5.94 0.64
N VAL A 217 8.01 5.96 1.63
CA VAL A 217 9.27 5.20 1.66
C VAL A 217 9.11 4.04 2.65
N PRO A 218 8.60 2.86 2.22
CA PRO A 218 8.42 1.72 3.11
C PRO A 218 9.73 1.07 3.53
N ARG A 219 10.83 1.30 2.78
CA ARG A 219 12.16 0.75 3.08
C ARG A 219 13.27 1.63 2.58
N GLY A 220 14.35 1.67 3.37
CA GLY A 220 15.59 2.32 3.01
C GLY A 220 15.53 3.84 3.09
N GLU A 221 16.37 4.48 2.29
CA GLU A 221 16.56 5.93 2.28
C GLU A 221 16.68 6.44 0.85
N VAL A 222 15.98 7.52 0.55
CA VAL A 222 16.03 8.20 -0.74
C VAL A 222 16.24 9.70 -0.55
N VAL A 223 16.74 10.37 -1.58
CA VAL A 223 16.78 11.83 -1.66
C VAL A 223 15.72 12.28 -2.66
N LEU A 224 14.81 13.10 -2.19
CA LEU A 224 13.83 13.80 -3.02
C LEU A 224 14.43 15.11 -3.50
N GLU A 225 14.42 15.34 -4.82
CA GLU A 225 14.88 16.59 -5.43
C GLU A 225 14.19 17.80 -4.80
N ASP A 226 14.94 18.85 -4.50
CA ASP A 226 14.52 20.10 -3.84
C ASP A 226 13.94 19.95 -2.41
N ALA A 227 13.87 18.74 -1.85
CA ALA A 227 13.31 18.49 -0.52
C ALA A 227 14.28 17.75 0.44
N GLY A 228 15.32 17.09 -0.10
CA GLY A 228 16.36 16.43 0.67
C GLY A 228 16.02 14.99 1.06
N PRO A 229 16.66 14.44 2.12
CA PRO A 229 16.55 13.03 2.47
C PRO A 229 15.19 12.68 3.08
N LEU A 230 14.70 11.50 2.66
CA LEU A 230 13.55 10.80 3.22
C LEU A 230 14.00 9.44 3.71
N LEU A 231 13.63 9.12 4.93
CA LEU A 231 13.97 7.88 5.62
C LEU A 231 12.80 6.88 5.55
N GLU A 232 13.07 5.65 5.94
CA GLU A 232 12.04 4.61 6.07
C GLU A 232 10.88 5.09 6.95
N GLY A 233 9.67 4.95 6.44
CA GLY A 233 8.43 5.40 7.07
C GLY A 233 8.05 6.86 6.80
N ASP A 234 8.91 7.65 6.15
CA ASP A 234 8.56 9.01 5.74
C ASP A 234 7.57 9.00 4.57
N ALA A 235 6.71 10.00 4.54
CA ALA A 235 5.77 10.24 3.45
C ALA A 235 5.86 11.70 2.96
N VAL A 236 5.53 11.92 1.70
CA VAL A 236 5.43 13.27 1.11
C VAL A 236 4.10 13.40 0.37
N ARG A 237 3.38 14.48 0.64
CA ARG A 237 2.15 14.85 -0.05
C ARG A 237 2.45 16.01 -0.98
N PHE A 238 2.11 15.82 -2.25
CA PHE A 238 2.25 16.86 -3.26
C PHE A 238 0.86 17.31 -3.69
N THR A 239 0.67 18.61 -3.78
CA THR A 239 -0.53 19.21 -4.37
C THR A 239 -0.11 20.11 -5.53
N ALA A 240 -0.69 19.89 -6.71
CA ALA A 240 -0.38 20.58 -7.95
C ALA A 240 1.14 20.61 -8.24
N SER A 241 1.80 19.48 -8.03
CA SER A 241 3.26 19.29 -8.16
C SER A 241 3.56 17.87 -8.61
N GLY A 242 4.75 17.64 -9.16
CA GLY A 242 5.23 16.36 -9.66
C GLY A 242 6.48 16.55 -10.48
N GLY A 243 6.99 15.49 -11.10
CA GLY A 243 8.19 15.52 -11.92
C GLY A 243 9.50 15.53 -11.12
N GLN A 244 9.47 15.59 -9.78
CA GLN A 244 10.68 15.54 -8.97
C GLN A 244 11.36 14.17 -9.09
N ARG A 245 12.68 14.20 -9.05
CA ARG A 245 13.49 12.98 -9.02
C ARG A 245 13.65 12.45 -7.61
N VAL A 246 13.46 11.13 -7.47
CA VAL A 246 13.74 10.39 -6.25
C VAL A 246 14.96 9.50 -6.50
N THR A 247 16.02 9.67 -5.72
CA THR A 247 17.28 8.93 -5.86
C THR A 247 17.57 8.13 -4.61
N ALA A 248 17.82 6.84 -4.74
CA ALA A 248 18.17 5.95 -3.63
C ALA A 248 19.63 6.17 -3.16
N THR A 249 19.84 6.29 -1.86
CA THR A 249 21.17 6.37 -1.23
C THR A 249 21.70 5.00 -0.83
N GLY A 250 20.80 4.05 -0.57
CA GLY A 250 21.01 2.64 -0.32
C GLY A 250 19.93 1.81 -1.05
N PRO A 251 19.87 0.49 -0.84
CA PRO A 251 18.72 -0.29 -1.31
C PRO A 251 17.42 0.29 -0.72
N ALA A 252 16.48 0.68 -1.55
CA ALA A 252 15.24 1.34 -1.12
C ALA A 252 14.03 0.84 -1.91
N GLU A 253 12.86 0.96 -1.31
CA GLU A 253 11.57 0.73 -1.95
C GLU A 253 10.71 1.97 -1.75
N ILE A 254 9.99 2.38 -2.80
CA ILE A 254 9.05 3.51 -2.76
C ILE A 254 7.70 3.08 -3.30
N LEU A 255 6.64 3.67 -2.75
CA LEU A 255 5.26 3.57 -3.21
C LEU A 255 4.75 4.98 -3.51
N VAL A 256 4.11 5.15 -4.66
CA VAL A 256 3.62 6.45 -5.13
C VAL A 256 2.18 6.33 -5.59
N TRP A 257 1.26 6.97 -4.88
CA TRP A 257 -0.08 7.20 -5.39
C TRP A 257 -0.11 8.43 -6.27
N GLU A 258 -0.58 8.25 -7.50
CA GLU A 258 -0.92 9.29 -8.47
C GLU A 258 -2.44 9.44 -8.51
N MET A 259 -2.94 10.67 -8.29
CA MET A 259 -4.37 10.91 -8.18
C MET A 259 -4.77 12.20 -8.90
N HIS A 260 -5.71 12.08 -9.84
CA HIS A 260 -6.19 13.18 -10.68
C HIS A 260 -7.53 13.75 -10.20
N ALA A 261 -8.01 13.34 -9.02
CA ALA A 261 -9.18 13.87 -8.34
C ALA A 261 -8.95 13.91 -6.81
N GLY A 262 -9.79 14.67 -6.12
CA GLY A 262 -9.91 14.67 -4.67
C GLY A 262 -11.33 14.30 -4.24
N LEU A 263 -11.55 14.02 -2.94
CA LEU A 263 -12.85 13.60 -2.40
C LEU A 263 -14.00 14.60 -2.68
N ALA A 264 -13.71 15.90 -2.81
CA ALA A 264 -14.72 16.92 -3.10
C ALA A 264 -15.20 16.93 -4.57
N ALA A 265 -14.59 16.14 -5.45
CA ALA A 265 -14.87 16.06 -6.88
C ALA A 265 -15.34 14.67 -7.34
N ALA A 266 -15.45 13.71 -6.40
CA ALA A 266 -15.90 12.35 -6.69
C ALA A 266 -17.42 12.20 -6.53
#